data_835cd0664c748c3db6f6c3a914ddbac4
#
_entry.id   835cd0664c748c3db6f6c3a914ddbac4
#
_cell.length_a   1.000
_cell.length_b   1.000
_cell.length_c   1.000
_cell.angle_alpha   90.00
_cell.angle_beta   90.00
_cell.angle_gamma   90.00
#
_symmetry.space_group_name_H-M   'P 1'
#
loop_
_entity.id
_entity.type
_entity.pdbx_description
1 polymer ?
#
loop_
_entity_poly.entity_id
_entity_poly.type
_entity_poly.pdbx_seq_one_letter_code
_entity_poly.pdbx_strand_id
1 'polypeptide(L)'
;GVHNIMDLIVRGPVELAEITGMDKDTSATIVEKARQALVEGGMISKDFVSATEIYKRRQEIGKITTGTECLDFLLDGGLETQALTEVYGEFGCGKTQFCHTMCVTVQKSVEEGGLGGGVLYIDSENTFRPERIVTIAKAHGMEPEKILDNITVARAYNSAHQTLILEEASTIIRENNIKLVVADSAVGLFRSEYLGRGTLAERQQKLNKFVHLLVRIAETYNCAALATNQVMSSPDTFFGDPTRPIGGNVVAHTSTYRIYFKKSGKKRIARMVDSPHHPEQEVIFALGEIGVMDFDSDTKKKPTKTTKASKTEDIPKTEDIPKTEDIPKTEDTPKTEDT
;
A
#
# COMPACT_ATOMS: atom_id res chain seq x y z
N GLY A 1 -18.79 16.43 -6.72
CA GLY A 1 -19.97 17.07 -6.12
C GLY A 1 -20.47 16.37 -4.87
N VAL A 2 -21.52 16.88 -4.25
CA VAL A 2 -22.25 16.21 -3.18
C VAL A 2 -23.38 15.39 -3.80
N HIS A 3 -23.31 14.08 -3.71
CA HIS A 3 -24.27 13.17 -4.36
C HIS A 3 -25.22 12.50 -3.35
N ASN A 4 -24.83 12.51 -2.08
CA ASN A 4 -25.62 11.90 -1.00
C ASN A 4 -25.28 12.50 0.36
N ILE A 5 -26.07 12.13 1.39
CA ILE A 5 -25.91 12.65 2.75
C ILE A 5 -24.56 12.27 3.40
N MET A 6 -23.98 11.11 3.03
CA MET A 6 -22.66 10.69 3.54
C MET A 6 -21.54 11.60 3.04
N ASP A 7 -21.65 12.12 1.79
CA ASP A 7 -20.67 13.05 1.22
C ASP A 7 -20.54 14.33 2.06
N LEU A 8 -21.62 14.78 2.70
CA LEU A 8 -21.61 15.95 3.58
C LEU A 8 -20.71 15.71 4.80
N ILE A 9 -20.70 14.49 5.34
CA ILE A 9 -19.85 14.14 6.48
C ILE A 9 -18.39 14.00 6.05
N VAL A 10 -18.15 13.36 4.91
CA VAL A 10 -16.79 13.17 4.38
C VAL A 10 -16.12 14.50 4.04
N ARG A 11 -16.86 15.43 3.42
CA ARG A 11 -16.32 16.76 3.03
C ARG A 11 -16.23 17.75 4.19
N GLY A 12 -17.23 17.74 5.05
CA GLY A 12 -17.32 18.68 6.17
C GLY A 12 -17.77 20.10 5.78
N PRO A 13 -17.99 20.97 6.79
CA PRO A 13 -18.64 22.28 6.56
C PRO A 13 -17.79 23.29 5.77
N VAL A 14 -16.47 23.27 5.94
CA VAL A 14 -15.58 24.22 5.26
C VAL A 14 -15.56 23.96 3.77
N GLU A 15 -15.38 22.70 3.38
CA GLU A 15 -15.37 22.32 1.98
C GLU A 15 -16.74 22.48 1.32
N LEU A 16 -17.84 22.20 2.05
CA LEU A 16 -19.19 22.46 1.58
C LEU A 16 -19.40 23.96 1.28
N ALA A 17 -18.93 24.85 2.14
CA ALA A 17 -18.99 26.30 1.93
C ALA A 17 -18.20 26.71 0.68
N GLU A 18 -17.01 26.17 0.47
CA GLU A 18 -16.17 26.46 -0.70
C GLU A 18 -16.82 26.01 -2.02
N ILE A 19 -17.42 24.82 -2.05
CA ILE A 19 -18.04 24.25 -3.27
C ILE A 19 -19.35 24.95 -3.63
N THR A 20 -20.16 25.31 -2.62
CA THR A 20 -21.51 25.81 -2.83
C THR A 20 -21.58 27.34 -2.84
N GLY A 21 -20.58 28.02 -2.33
CA GLY A 21 -20.60 29.47 -2.08
C GLY A 21 -21.47 29.90 -0.89
N MET A 22 -21.97 28.94 -0.09
CA MET A 22 -22.72 29.22 1.14
C MET A 22 -21.82 29.82 2.21
N ASP A 23 -22.43 30.53 3.15
CA ASP A 23 -21.69 30.95 4.35
C ASP A 23 -21.34 29.73 5.25
N LYS A 24 -20.34 29.89 6.09
CA LYS A 24 -19.80 28.82 6.94
C LYS A 24 -20.81 28.32 7.96
N ASP A 25 -21.66 29.17 8.50
CA ASP A 25 -22.61 28.83 9.55
C ASP A 25 -23.77 28.00 8.96
N THR A 26 -24.27 28.38 7.78
CA THR A 26 -25.24 27.59 7.03
C THR A 26 -24.67 26.21 6.65
N SER A 27 -23.44 26.17 6.15
CA SER A 27 -22.78 24.92 5.79
C SER A 27 -22.58 24.00 7.01
N ALA A 28 -22.19 24.56 8.15
CA ALA A 28 -22.07 23.82 9.40
C ALA A 28 -23.43 23.25 9.87
N THR A 29 -24.48 24.05 9.77
CA THR A 29 -25.84 23.63 10.12
C THR A 29 -26.33 22.45 9.25
N ILE A 30 -26.04 22.50 7.94
CA ILE A 30 -26.41 21.43 7.00
C ILE A 30 -25.67 20.14 7.33
N VAL A 31 -24.34 20.22 7.52
CA VAL A 31 -23.52 19.06 7.88
C VAL A 31 -23.96 18.46 9.21
N GLU A 32 -24.27 19.29 10.21
CA GLU A 32 -24.73 18.81 11.51
C GLU A 32 -26.10 18.10 11.42
N LYS A 33 -27.07 18.65 10.66
CA LYS A 33 -28.34 17.98 10.41
C LYS A 33 -28.16 16.66 9.65
N ALA A 34 -27.25 16.63 8.68
CA ALA A 34 -26.92 15.39 7.98
C ALA A 34 -26.33 14.35 8.95
N ARG A 35 -25.44 14.77 9.83
CA ARG A 35 -24.86 13.92 10.87
C ARG A 35 -25.93 13.36 11.80
N GLN A 36 -26.84 14.19 12.32
CA GLN A 36 -27.96 13.77 13.16
C GLN A 36 -28.84 12.73 12.48
N ALA A 37 -29.24 12.97 11.21
CA ALA A 37 -30.04 12.03 10.44
C ALA A 37 -29.34 10.67 10.25
N LEU A 38 -28.00 10.67 10.02
CA LEU A 38 -27.23 9.44 9.89
C LEU A 38 -27.10 8.68 11.23
N VAL A 39 -26.98 9.41 12.34
CA VAL A 39 -27.00 8.82 13.69
C VAL A 39 -28.35 8.19 14.00
N GLU A 40 -29.45 8.89 13.73
CA GLU A 40 -30.80 8.39 13.94
C GLU A 40 -31.10 7.16 13.05
N GLY A 41 -30.58 7.17 11.82
CA GLY A 41 -30.66 6.02 10.89
C GLY A 41 -29.70 4.87 11.24
N GLY A 42 -28.88 4.99 12.30
CA GLY A 42 -27.94 3.96 12.71
C GLY A 42 -26.74 3.77 11.77
N MET A 43 -26.53 4.69 10.82
CA MET A 43 -25.45 4.61 9.81
C MET A 43 -24.10 5.09 10.35
N ILE A 44 -24.11 6.01 11.33
CA ILE A 44 -22.91 6.47 12.04
C ILE A 44 -23.14 6.47 13.56
N SER A 45 -22.07 6.51 14.32
CA SER A 45 -22.11 6.46 15.79
C SER A 45 -22.66 7.75 16.41
N LYS A 46 -23.28 7.63 17.59
CA LYS A 46 -23.55 8.75 18.49
C LYS A 46 -22.25 9.38 18.97
N ASP A 47 -22.30 10.66 19.37
CA ASP A 47 -21.11 11.37 19.86
C ASP A 47 -20.57 10.80 21.17
N PHE A 48 -21.46 10.34 22.04
CA PHE A 48 -21.12 9.79 23.34
C PHE A 48 -21.63 8.36 23.43
N VAL A 49 -20.68 7.42 23.51
CA VAL A 49 -20.94 5.99 23.66
C VAL A 49 -20.04 5.44 24.76
N SER A 50 -20.44 4.36 25.41
CA SER A 50 -19.60 3.71 26.43
C SER A 50 -18.42 2.99 25.77
N ALA A 51 -17.31 2.81 26.50
CA ALA A 51 -16.18 2.00 26.04
C ALA A 51 -16.60 0.55 25.72
N THR A 52 -17.59 0.02 26.47
CA THR A 52 -18.17 -1.32 26.21
C THR A 52 -18.85 -1.36 24.83
N GLU A 53 -19.56 -0.30 24.44
CA GLU A 53 -20.20 -0.22 23.13
C GLU A 53 -19.17 -0.13 22.02
N ILE A 54 -18.11 0.69 22.22
CA ILE A 54 -16.98 0.75 21.27
C ILE A 54 -16.33 -0.63 21.14
N TYR A 55 -16.08 -1.32 22.25
CA TYR A 55 -15.47 -2.66 22.22
C TYR A 55 -16.30 -3.66 21.41
N LYS A 56 -17.63 -3.68 21.60
CA LYS A 56 -18.54 -4.55 20.82
C LYS A 56 -18.48 -4.24 19.32
N ARG A 57 -18.52 -2.95 18.96
CA ARG A 57 -18.42 -2.53 17.54
C ARG A 57 -17.08 -2.91 16.93
N ARG A 58 -15.98 -2.82 17.70
CA ARG A 58 -14.67 -3.24 17.22
C ARG A 58 -14.57 -4.75 16.98
N GLN A 59 -15.37 -5.57 17.64
CA GLN A 59 -15.46 -7.01 17.35
C GLN A 59 -16.18 -7.31 16.01
N GLU A 60 -16.96 -6.36 15.49
CA GLU A 60 -17.68 -6.46 14.22
C GLU A 60 -16.91 -5.83 13.05
N ILE A 61 -15.73 -5.24 13.31
CA ILE A 61 -14.87 -4.68 12.27
C ILE A 61 -14.40 -5.80 11.32
N GLY A 62 -14.58 -5.59 10.03
CA GLY A 62 -14.10 -6.50 9.01
C GLY A 62 -12.57 -6.51 8.93
N LYS A 63 -11.99 -7.67 8.73
CA LYS A 63 -10.56 -7.84 8.48
C LYS A 63 -10.36 -8.56 7.14
N ILE A 64 -9.37 -8.10 6.38
CA ILE A 64 -9.02 -8.69 5.09
C ILE A 64 -7.74 -9.47 5.27
N THR A 65 -7.80 -10.80 5.13
CA THR A 65 -6.59 -11.64 5.18
C THR A 65 -5.56 -11.19 4.15
N THR A 66 -4.30 -11.24 4.52
CA THR A 66 -3.19 -11.04 3.59
C THR A 66 -2.92 -12.29 2.74
N GLY A 67 -3.53 -13.43 3.12
CA GLY A 67 -3.28 -14.73 2.52
C GLY A 67 -2.01 -15.41 3.02
N THR A 68 -1.39 -14.89 4.12
CA THR A 68 -0.21 -15.47 4.76
C THR A 68 -0.39 -15.50 6.27
N GLU A 69 0.01 -16.58 6.91
CA GLU A 69 -0.12 -16.73 8.36
C GLU A 69 0.73 -15.68 9.11
N CYS A 70 1.95 -15.41 8.65
CA CYS A 70 2.85 -14.50 9.33
C CYS A 70 2.37 -13.04 9.29
N LEU A 71 1.86 -12.54 8.16
CA LEU A 71 1.36 -11.16 8.07
C LEU A 71 0.00 -11.03 8.74
N ASP A 72 -0.86 -12.04 8.66
CA ASP A 72 -2.13 -12.06 9.39
C ASP A 72 -1.89 -12.09 10.91
N PHE A 73 -0.87 -12.82 11.38
CA PHE A 73 -0.43 -12.76 12.78
C PHE A 73 0.06 -11.35 13.17
N LEU A 74 0.84 -10.69 12.31
CA LEU A 74 1.32 -9.32 12.55
C LEU A 74 0.18 -8.30 12.66
N LEU A 75 -0.93 -8.54 11.95
CA LEU A 75 -2.11 -7.67 11.81
C LEU A 75 -3.32 -8.17 12.61
N ASP A 76 -3.13 -9.16 13.47
CA ASP A 76 -4.23 -9.78 14.25
C ASP A 76 -5.42 -10.20 13.36
N GLY A 77 -5.12 -10.86 12.24
CA GLY A 77 -6.10 -11.43 11.31
C GLY A 77 -6.23 -10.71 9.97
N GLY A 78 -5.50 -9.61 9.72
CA GLY A 78 -5.47 -8.92 8.43
C GLY A 78 -5.72 -7.41 8.49
N LEU A 79 -5.90 -6.76 7.33
CA LEU A 79 -6.18 -5.33 7.27
C LEU A 79 -7.58 -5.03 7.81
N GLU A 80 -7.67 -4.15 8.80
CA GLU A 80 -8.95 -3.71 9.38
C GLU A 80 -9.68 -2.72 8.46
N THR A 81 -11.01 -2.85 8.35
CA THR A 81 -11.88 -1.79 7.85
C THR A 81 -11.93 -0.63 8.84
N GLN A 82 -12.37 0.55 8.38
CA GLN A 82 -12.45 1.78 9.17
C GLN A 82 -11.07 2.27 9.65
N ALA A 83 -10.00 1.78 9.06
CA ALA A 83 -8.63 2.12 9.43
C ALA A 83 -7.77 2.40 8.19
N LEU A 84 -6.75 3.24 8.38
CA LEU A 84 -5.68 3.46 7.41
C LEU A 84 -4.45 2.68 7.82
N THR A 85 -4.03 1.75 6.97
CA THR A 85 -2.76 1.04 7.11
C THR A 85 -1.72 1.64 6.17
N GLU A 86 -0.64 2.18 6.71
CA GLU A 86 0.53 2.62 5.96
C GLU A 86 1.55 1.48 5.85
N VAL A 87 1.94 1.13 4.62
CA VAL A 87 3.06 0.23 4.35
C VAL A 87 4.17 1.03 3.69
N TYR A 88 5.32 1.16 4.36
CA TYR A 88 6.43 1.93 3.86
C TYR A 88 7.73 1.13 3.81
N GLY A 89 8.66 1.56 2.97
CA GLY A 89 9.95 0.90 2.79
C GLY A 89 10.63 1.27 1.48
N GLU A 90 11.83 0.75 1.30
CA GLU A 90 12.66 0.99 0.11
C GLU A 90 12.00 0.47 -1.18
N PHE A 91 12.53 0.94 -2.30
CA PHE A 91 12.14 0.40 -3.62
C PHE A 91 12.40 -1.12 -3.67
N GLY A 92 11.43 -1.86 -4.22
CA GLY A 92 11.53 -3.32 -4.37
C GLY A 92 11.38 -4.13 -3.08
N CYS A 93 10.97 -3.53 -1.93
CA CYS A 93 10.68 -4.28 -0.71
C CYS A 93 9.34 -5.04 -0.75
N GLY A 94 8.45 -4.76 -1.71
CA GLY A 94 7.22 -5.53 -1.92
C GLY A 94 5.91 -4.79 -1.65
N LYS A 95 5.90 -3.48 -1.46
CA LYS A 95 4.69 -2.67 -1.17
C LYS A 95 3.58 -2.87 -2.22
N THR A 96 3.89 -2.60 -3.49
CA THR A 96 2.95 -2.80 -4.61
C THR A 96 2.50 -4.25 -4.74
N GLN A 97 3.39 -5.23 -4.47
CA GLN A 97 3.03 -6.65 -4.48
C GLN A 97 2.04 -7.00 -3.35
N PHE A 98 2.21 -6.38 -2.19
CA PHE A 98 1.25 -6.47 -1.10
C PHE A 98 -0.10 -5.86 -1.50
N CYS A 99 -0.10 -4.65 -2.09
CA CYS A 99 -1.33 -4.04 -2.62
C CYS A 99 -2.04 -4.94 -3.63
N HIS A 100 -1.33 -5.52 -4.59
CA HIS A 100 -1.92 -6.44 -5.57
C HIS A 100 -2.50 -7.70 -4.91
N THR A 101 -1.83 -8.25 -3.88
CA THR A 101 -2.37 -9.38 -3.13
C THR A 101 -3.66 -9.00 -2.43
N MET A 102 -3.68 -7.84 -1.74
CA MET A 102 -4.88 -7.36 -1.07
C MET A 102 -6.05 -7.09 -2.03
N CYS A 103 -5.77 -6.67 -3.28
CA CYS A 103 -6.80 -6.52 -4.31
C CYS A 103 -7.51 -7.86 -4.65
N VAL A 104 -6.82 -8.97 -4.48
CA VAL A 104 -7.40 -10.30 -4.71
C VAL A 104 -8.07 -10.83 -3.45
N THR A 105 -7.38 -10.76 -2.30
CA THR A 105 -7.87 -11.38 -1.06
C THR A 105 -9.12 -10.72 -0.49
N VAL A 106 -9.31 -9.40 -0.67
CA VAL A 106 -10.53 -8.70 -0.24
C VAL A 106 -11.80 -9.25 -0.91
N GLN A 107 -11.66 -9.82 -2.11
CA GLN A 107 -12.78 -10.36 -2.90
C GLN A 107 -13.17 -11.80 -2.51
N LYS A 108 -12.38 -12.46 -1.67
CA LYS A 108 -12.76 -13.74 -1.08
C LYS A 108 -14.01 -13.59 -0.22
N SER A 109 -14.70 -14.71 0.01
CA SER A 109 -15.83 -14.73 0.95
C SER A 109 -15.35 -14.39 2.38
N VAL A 110 -16.30 -14.02 3.25
CA VAL A 110 -15.99 -13.73 4.67
C VAL A 110 -15.43 -14.97 5.36
N GLU A 111 -15.93 -16.15 5.02
CA GLU A 111 -15.46 -17.44 5.56
C GLU A 111 -14.01 -17.75 5.17
N GLU A 112 -13.56 -17.20 4.05
CA GLU A 112 -12.18 -17.35 3.56
C GLU A 112 -11.27 -16.17 3.98
N GLY A 113 -11.78 -15.29 4.84
CA GLY A 113 -11.05 -14.12 5.36
C GLY A 113 -11.05 -12.91 4.44
N GLY A 114 -11.92 -12.87 3.41
CA GLY A 114 -12.16 -11.69 2.60
C GLY A 114 -13.36 -10.88 3.10
N LEU A 115 -13.83 -9.94 2.29
CA LEU A 115 -15.05 -9.17 2.55
C LEU A 115 -16.06 -9.23 1.40
N GLY A 116 -15.80 -10.06 0.38
CA GLY A 116 -16.65 -10.20 -0.82
C GLY A 116 -16.88 -8.88 -1.55
N GLY A 117 -15.93 -7.95 -1.53
CA GLY A 117 -16.09 -6.61 -2.05
C GLY A 117 -15.04 -6.20 -3.07
N GLY A 118 -15.32 -5.10 -3.80
CA GLY A 118 -14.45 -4.54 -4.81
C GLY A 118 -13.30 -3.70 -4.25
N VAL A 119 -12.47 -3.19 -5.16
CA VAL A 119 -11.30 -2.36 -4.87
C VAL A 119 -11.35 -1.06 -5.66
N LEU A 120 -11.03 0.05 -5.01
CA LEU A 120 -10.61 1.29 -5.66
C LEU A 120 -9.09 1.41 -5.54
N TYR A 121 -8.39 1.33 -6.66
CA TYR A 121 -6.92 1.44 -6.71
C TYR A 121 -6.51 2.79 -7.32
N ILE A 122 -5.90 3.65 -6.52
CA ILE A 122 -5.36 4.95 -6.96
C ILE A 122 -3.88 4.76 -7.26
N ASP A 123 -3.55 4.72 -8.56
CA ASP A 123 -2.20 4.52 -9.08
C ASP A 123 -1.54 5.87 -9.41
N SER A 124 -0.58 6.27 -8.61
CA SER A 124 0.21 7.50 -8.82
C SER A 124 1.57 7.27 -9.45
N GLU A 125 2.05 6.02 -9.49
CA GLU A 125 3.37 5.65 -10.00
C GLU A 125 3.32 4.88 -11.33
N ASN A 126 2.11 4.62 -11.86
CA ASN A 126 1.89 3.79 -13.04
C ASN A 126 2.45 2.37 -12.88
N THR A 127 2.21 1.78 -11.72
CA THR A 127 2.74 0.48 -11.32
C THR A 127 1.70 -0.62 -11.23
N PHE A 128 0.41 -0.32 -11.38
CA PHE A 128 -0.64 -1.31 -11.45
C PHE A 128 -0.43 -2.23 -12.66
N ARG A 129 -0.48 -3.55 -12.43
CA ARG A 129 -0.26 -4.57 -13.47
C ARG A 129 -1.37 -5.61 -13.41
N PRO A 130 -2.34 -5.55 -14.34
CA PRO A 130 -3.43 -6.54 -14.44
C PRO A 130 -2.91 -7.97 -14.57
N GLU A 131 -1.79 -8.18 -15.29
CA GLU A 131 -1.18 -9.50 -15.46
C GLU A 131 -0.73 -10.10 -14.13
N ARG A 132 -0.33 -9.23 -13.20
CA ARG A 132 0.04 -9.67 -11.86
C ARG A 132 -1.17 -10.06 -11.03
N ILE A 133 -2.27 -9.32 -11.14
CA ILE A 133 -3.56 -9.66 -10.52
C ILE A 133 -4.04 -11.02 -11.03
N VAL A 134 -3.98 -11.25 -12.36
CA VAL A 134 -4.32 -12.55 -12.98
C VAL A 134 -3.51 -13.70 -12.39
N THR A 135 -2.19 -13.50 -12.25
CA THR A 135 -1.30 -14.53 -11.68
C THR A 135 -1.67 -14.85 -10.24
N ILE A 136 -1.91 -13.82 -9.41
CA ILE A 136 -2.29 -13.97 -8.01
C ILE A 136 -3.66 -14.65 -7.90
N ALA A 137 -4.66 -14.19 -8.66
CA ALA A 137 -6.01 -14.76 -8.65
C ALA A 137 -6.01 -16.26 -8.97
N LYS A 138 -5.30 -16.66 -10.04
CA LYS A 138 -5.13 -18.08 -10.41
C LYS A 138 -4.48 -18.90 -9.29
N ALA A 139 -3.45 -18.36 -8.66
CA ALA A 139 -2.75 -19.05 -7.57
C ALA A 139 -3.63 -19.19 -6.31
N HIS A 140 -4.61 -18.29 -6.12
CA HIS A 140 -5.65 -18.40 -5.09
C HIS A 140 -6.86 -19.22 -5.52
N GLY A 141 -6.87 -19.81 -6.73
CA GLY A 141 -8.01 -20.59 -7.24
C GLY A 141 -9.24 -19.75 -7.61
N MET A 142 -9.07 -18.43 -7.79
CA MET A 142 -10.13 -17.49 -8.14
C MET A 142 -10.15 -17.23 -9.64
N GLU A 143 -11.31 -16.84 -10.17
CA GLU A 143 -11.50 -16.53 -11.59
C GLU A 143 -10.93 -15.14 -11.92
N PRO A 144 -9.87 -15.03 -12.74
CA PRO A 144 -9.16 -13.76 -12.92
C PRO A 144 -10.02 -12.65 -13.52
N GLU A 145 -10.91 -12.96 -14.44
CA GLU A 145 -11.78 -11.98 -15.12
C GLU A 145 -12.71 -11.31 -14.11
N LYS A 146 -13.37 -12.09 -13.25
CA LYS A 146 -14.20 -11.54 -12.17
C LYS A 146 -13.40 -10.70 -11.19
N ILE A 147 -12.18 -11.13 -10.86
CA ILE A 147 -11.30 -10.36 -9.97
C ILE A 147 -10.94 -9.02 -10.59
N LEU A 148 -10.61 -8.99 -11.88
CA LEU A 148 -10.27 -7.75 -12.58
C LEU A 148 -11.47 -6.81 -12.70
N ASP A 149 -12.68 -7.33 -13.01
CA ASP A 149 -13.90 -6.54 -13.15
C ASP A 149 -14.29 -5.82 -11.83
N ASN A 150 -13.93 -6.39 -10.70
CA ASN A 150 -14.18 -5.80 -9.37
C ASN A 150 -13.08 -4.81 -8.89
N ILE A 151 -12.08 -4.51 -9.73
CA ILE A 151 -11.03 -3.54 -9.41
C ILE A 151 -11.21 -2.29 -10.27
N THR A 152 -11.65 -1.21 -9.67
CA THR A 152 -11.67 0.11 -10.31
C THR A 152 -10.31 0.77 -10.13
N VAL A 153 -9.61 1.05 -11.24
CA VAL A 153 -8.29 1.70 -11.22
C VAL A 153 -8.43 3.15 -11.65
N ALA A 154 -7.98 4.07 -10.80
CA ALA A 154 -7.91 5.49 -11.10
C ALA A 154 -6.44 5.94 -11.14
N ARG A 155 -5.98 6.38 -12.31
CA ARG A 155 -4.62 6.91 -12.46
C ARG A 155 -4.56 8.36 -12.05
N ALA A 156 -3.74 8.67 -11.05
CA ALA A 156 -3.49 10.03 -10.60
C ALA A 156 -2.30 10.64 -11.37
N TYR A 157 -2.48 11.82 -11.95
CA TYR A 157 -1.44 12.50 -12.73
C TYR A 157 -0.68 13.56 -11.92
N ASN A 158 -1.33 14.10 -10.90
CA ASN A 158 -0.75 15.08 -9.98
C ASN A 158 -1.46 14.98 -8.61
N SER A 159 -0.92 15.65 -7.59
CA SER A 159 -1.43 15.57 -6.22
C SER A 159 -2.85 16.13 -6.07
N ALA A 160 -3.21 17.17 -6.85
CA ALA A 160 -4.56 17.72 -6.87
C ALA A 160 -5.55 16.70 -7.47
N HIS A 161 -5.18 16.05 -8.59
CA HIS A 161 -5.99 15.00 -9.21
C HIS A 161 -6.12 13.77 -8.28
N GLN A 162 -5.05 13.39 -7.57
CA GLN A 162 -5.10 12.30 -6.59
C GLN A 162 -6.12 12.58 -5.47
N THR A 163 -6.21 13.83 -5.02
CA THR A 163 -7.20 14.26 -4.02
C THR A 163 -8.61 14.27 -4.62
N LEU A 164 -8.77 14.80 -5.83
CA LEU A 164 -10.06 14.84 -6.54
C LEU A 164 -10.66 13.45 -6.75
N ILE A 165 -9.84 12.45 -7.09
CA ILE A 165 -10.29 11.06 -7.22
C ILE A 165 -10.99 10.58 -5.95
N LEU A 166 -10.43 10.87 -4.77
CA LEU A 166 -11.07 10.52 -3.49
C LEU A 166 -12.33 11.35 -3.22
N GLU A 167 -12.32 12.63 -3.55
CA GLU A 167 -13.47 13.52 -3.37
C GLU A 167 -14.68 13.06 -4.19
N GLU A 168 -14.45 12.41 -5.32
CA GLU A 168 -15.51 11.89 -6.22
C GLU A 168 -15.77 10.38 -6.04
N ALA A 169 -15.05 9.71 -5.13
CA ALA A 169 -15.09 8.26 -4.99
C ALA A 169 -16.41 7.71 -4.40
N SER A 170 -17.21 8.54 -3.76
CA SER A 170 -18.40 8.10 -2.98
C SER A 170 -19.41 7.26 -3.76
N THR A 171 -19.69 7.63 -5.00
CA THR A 171 -20.60 6.90 -5.89
C THR A 171 -20.03 5.55 -6.27
N ILE A 172 -18.76 5.53 -6.71
CA ILE A 172 -18.06 4.30 -7.10
C ILE A 172 -17.97 3.33 -5.93
N ILE A 173 -17.65 3.83 -4.73
CA ILE A 173 -17.52 2.99 -3.52
C ILE A 173 -18.83 2.25 -3.22
N ARG A 174 -19.97 2.93 -3.36
CA ARG A 174 -21.28 2.32 -3.09
C ARG A 174 -21.75 1.39 -4.20
N GLU A 175 -21.66 1.83 -5.45
CA GLU A 175 -22.15 1.07 -6.60
C GLU A 175 -21.36 -0.23 -6.81
N ASN A 176 -20.04 -0.19 -6.59
CA ASN A 176 -19.14 -1.34 -6.78
C ASN A 176 -18.85 -2.09 -5.48
N ASN A 177 -19.58 -1.82 -4.39
CA ASN A 177 -19.35 -2.46 -3.07
C ASN A 177 -17.86 -2.47 -2.69
N ILE A 178 -17.16 -1.32 -2.80
CA ILE A 178 -15.73 -1.23 -2.52
C ILE A 178 -15.49 -1.48 -1.02
N LYS A 179 -14.60 -2.43 -0.73
CA LYS A 179 -14.16 -2.78 0.63
C LYS A 179 -12.69 -2.50 0.88
N LEU A 180 -11.95 -2.14 -0.17
CA LEU A 180 -10.55 -1.75 -0.07
C LEU A 180 -10.28 -0.54 -0.96
N VAL A 181 -9.69 0.51 -0.38
CA VAL A 181 -9.16 1.67 -1.11
C VAL A 181 -7.64 1.64 -0.99
N VAL A 182 -6.95 1.57 -2.12
CA VAL A 182 -5.47 1.54 -2.19
C VAL A 182 -4.97 2.86 -2.77
N ALA A 183 -3.99 3.48 -2.11
CA ALA A 183 -3.23 4.62 -2.64
C ALA A 183 -1.75 4.21 -2.82
N ASP A 184 -1.35 3.86 -4.02
CA ASP A 184 0.01 3.43 -4.37
C ASP A 184 0.67 4.38 -5.39
N SER A 185 1.45 5.36 -4.90
CA SER A 185 1.78 5.72 -3.52
C SER A 185 0.97 6.94 -3.04
N ALA A 186 0.79 7.04 -1.72
CA ALA A 186 0.07 8.18 -1.14
C ALA A 186 0.86 9.49 -1.18
N VAL A 187 2.19 9.44 -1.22
CA VAL A 187 3.09 10.59 -0.97
C VAL A 187 3.90 11.00 -2.21
N GLY A 188 4.03 10.13 -3.20
CA GLY A 188 4.94 10.32 -4.34
C GLY A 188 4.71 11.61 -5.11
N LEU A 189 3.48 11.91 -5.50
CA LEU A 189 3.13 13.11 -6.26
C LEU A 189 3.33 14.39 -5.43
N PHE A 190 2.92 14.40 -4.15
CA PHE A 190 3.15 15.55 -3.27
C PHE A 190 4.64 15.87 -3.11
N ARG A 191 5.50 14.84 -3.11
CA ARG A 191 6.94 15.03 -3.03
C ARG A 191 7.53 15.61 -4.33
N SER A 192 7.08 15.14 -5.48
CA SER A 192 7.60 15.55 -6.78
C SER A 192 7.18 16.97 -7.17
N GLU A 193 6.01 17.41 -6.74
CA GLU A 193 5.45 18.73 -7.10
C GLU A 193 5.91 19.85 -6.15
N TYR A 194 6.04 19.56 -4.86
CA TYR A 194 6.39 20.54 -3.84
C TYR A 194 7.84 20.37 -3.41
N LEU A 195 8.75 20.97 -4.19
CA LEU A 195 10.19 20.88 -4.00
C LEU A 195 10.74 22.03 -3.14
N GLY A 196 11.74 21.71 -2.33
CA GLY A 196 12.45 22.68 -1.51
C GLY A 196 11.75 23.03 -0.18
N ARG A 197 12.47 23.81 0.64
CA ARG A 197 12.01 24.16 2.01
C ARG A 197 10.84 25.14 2.01
N GLY A 198 10.78 26.03 1.01
CA GLY A 198 9.74 27.06 0.92
C GLY A 198 8.32 26.51 0.69
N THR A 199 8.19 25.35 0.05
CA THR A 199 6.90 24.71 -0.23
C THR A 199 6.52 23.62 0.77
N LEU A 200 7.34 23.41 1.81
CA LEU A 200 7.15 22.33 2.78
C LEU A 200 5.80 22.43 3.51
N ALA A 201 5.43 23.62 3.97
CA ALA A 201 4.18 23.84 4.71
C ALA A 201 2.96 23.55 3.81
N GLU A 202 2.96 24.03 2.57
CA GLU A 202 1.89 23.77 1.61
C GLU A 202 1.78 22.27 1.28
N ARG A 203 2.90 21.63 1.02
CA ARG A 203 2.94 20.17 0.81
C ARG A 203 2.33 19.42 1.97
N GLN A 204 2.70 19.74 3.21
CA GLN A 204 2.18 19.08 4.41
C GLN A 204 0.68 19.31 4.57
N GLN A 205 0.20 20.52 4.31
CA GLN A 205 -1.23 20.84 4.39
C GLN A 205 -2.05 20.02 3.37
N LYS A 206 -1.61 19.95 2.11
CA LYS A 206 -2.29 19.21 1.05
C LYS A 206 -2.25 17.70 1.29
N LEU A 207 -1.09 17.19 1.72
CA LEU A 207 -0.94 15.78 2.09
C LEU A 207 -1.83 15.42 3.29
N ASN A 208 -1.92 16.31 4.29
CA ASN A 208 -2.81 16.13 5.44
C ASN A 208 -4.28 16.02 5.00
N LYS A 209 -4.73 16.92 4.11
CA LYS A 209 -6.08 16.85 3.53
C LYS A 209 -6.33 15.48 2.87
N PHE A 210 -5.41 15.03 2.04
CA PHE A 210 -5.52 13.76 1.32
C PHE A 210 -5.59 12.54 2.28
N VAL A 211 -4.69 12.47 3.26
CA VAL A 211 -4.62 11.33 4.19
C VAL A 211 -5.85 11.30 5.11
N HIS A 212 -6.30 12.46 5.60
CA HIS A 212 -7.54 12.54 6.38
C HIS A 212 -8.77 12.18 5.56
N LEU A 213 -8.80 12.48 4.26
CA LEU A 213 -9.89 12.07 3.38
C LEU A 213 -9.92 10.54 3.22
N LEU A 214 -8.75 9.87 3.09
CA LEU A 214 -8.67 8.40 3.09
C LEU A 214 -9.25 7.79 4.37
N VAL A 215 -8.90 8.32 5.54
CA VAL A 215 -9.43 7.84 6.82
C VAL A 215 -10.95 8.03 6.88
N ARG A 216 -11.44 9.22 6.57
CA ARG A 216 -12.90 9.49 6.56
C ARG A 216 -13.67 8.59 5.62
N ILE A 217 -13.13 8.30 4.44
CA ILE A 217 -13.73 7.34 3.50
C ILE A 217 -13.77 5.95 4.10
N ALA A 218 -12.67 5.49 4.70
CA ALA A 218 -12.59 4.18 5.33
C ALA A 218 -13.64 4.03 6.44
N GLU A 219 -13.77 5.02 7.32
CA GLU A 219 -14.74 5.04 8.42
C GLU A 219 -16.19 5.12 7.90
N THR A 220 -16.45 6.05 6.96
CA THR A 220 -17.80 6.34 6.47
C THR A 220 -18.40 5.19 5.69
N TYR A 221 -17.58 4.51 4.86
CA TYR A 221 -18.06 3.44 3.97
C TYR A 221 -17.70 2.03 4.47
N ASN A 222 -17.16 1.92 5.67
CA ASN A 222 -16.76 0.63 6.26
C ASN A 222 -15.88 -0.18 5.30
N CYS A 223 -14.83 0.45 4.79
CA CYS A 223 -13.80 -0.18 3.96
C CYS A 223 -12.42 -0.04 4.60
N ALA A 224 -11.47 -0.86 4.17
CA ALA A 224 -10.06 -0.70 4.56
C ALA A 224 -9.38 0.34 3.66
N ALA A 225 -8.51 1.17 4.22
CA ALA A 225 -7.61 2.03 3.46
C ALA A 225 -6.17 1.53 3.58
N LEU A 226 -5.49 1.36 2.44
CA LEU A 226 -4.11 0.93 2.35
C LEU A 226 -3.30 1.99 1.59
N ALA A 227 -2.31 2.57 2.25
CA ALA A 227 -1.42 3.56 1.65
C ALA A 227 0.00 3.02 1.57
N THR A 228 0.65 3.13 0.41
CA THR A 228 2.08 2.88 0.32
C THR A 228 2.87 4.18 0.43
N ASN A 229 4.05 4.08 1.02
CA ASN A 229 4.96 5.20 1.20
C ASN A 229 6.40 4.76 0.94
N GLN A 230 7.20 5.67 0.42
CA GLN A 230 8.62 5.49 0.21
C GLN A 230 9.41 5.98 1.42
N VAL A 231 10.67 5.62 1.46
CA VAL A 231 11.62 6.07 2.50
C VAL A 231 12.71 6.94 1.89
N MET A 232 13.33 7.74 2.74
CA MET A 232 14.54 8.48 2.46
C MET A 232 15.59 8.16 3.50
N SER A 233 16.86 8.17 3.12
CA SER A 233 17.95 8.05 4.06
C SER A 233 18.14 9.38 4.80
N SER A 234 18.28 9.33 6.12
CA SER A 234 18.68 10.46 6.96
C SER A 234 20.18 10.38 7.20
N PRO A 235 21.00 11.24 6.58
CA PRO A 235 22.45 11.18 6.72
C PRO A 235 22.94 11.47 8.15
N ASP A 236 22.10 12.10 8.95
CA ASP A 236 22.45 12.52 10.33
C ASP A 236 22.25 11.39 11.37
N THR A 237 21.86 10.20 10.94
CA THR A 237 21.64 9.07 11.87
C THR A 237 22.92 8.23 11.95
N PHE A 238 23.73 8.43 12.99
CA PHE A 238 24.97 7.70 13.22
C PHE A 238 24.74 6.29 13.82
N PHE A 239 23.59 6.04 14.45
CA PHE A 239 23.25 4.75 15.07
C PHE A 239 21.81 4.36 14.71
N GLY A 240 21.57 3.07 14.39
CA GLY A 240 20.28 2.54 14.05
C GLY A 240 19.97 2.58 12.56
N ASP A 241 18.70 2.39 12.19
CA ASP A 241 18.24 2.43 10.80
C ASP A 241 18.09 3.90 10.36
N PRO A 242 18.90 4.38 9.38
CA PRO A 242 18.80 5.75 8.90
C PRO A 242 17.56 6.01 8.04
N THR A 243 16.73 5.00 7.83
CA THR A 243 15.61 5.04 6.92
C THR A 243 14.39 5.71 7.56
N ARG A 244 13.89 6.79 6.97
CA ARG A 244 12.72 7.53 7.43
C ARG A 244 11.63 7.53 6.35
N PRO A 245 10.35 7.33 6.70
CA PRO A 245 9.25 7.45 5.75
C PRO A 245 9.10 8.91 5.27
N ILE A 246 8.73 9.05 4.01
CA ILE A 246 8.45 10.36 3.41
C ILE A 246 7.09 10.85 3.91
N GLY A 247 6.88 12.18 3.96
CA GLY A 247 5.64 12.77 4.46
C GLY A 247 5.68 13.17 5.93
N GLY A 248 6.72 12.73 6.66
CA GLY A 248 6.97 13.14 8.05
C GLY A 248 5.81 12.77 8.98
N ASN A 249 5.54 13.64 9.96
CA ASN A 249 4.56 13.38 11.01
C ASN A 249 3.10 13.34 10.50
N VAL A 250 2.77 13.96 9.37
CA VAL A 250 1.40 13.99 8.85
C VAL A 250 0.87 12.59 8.58
N VAL A 251 1.57 11.80 7.78
CA VAL A 251 1.16 10.42 7.52
C VAL A 251 1.29 9.57 8.78
N ALA A 252 2.36 9.80 9.55
CA ALA A 252 2.64 9.04 10.76
C ALA A 252 1.53 9.12 11.81
N HIS A 253 0.99 10.32 12.05
CA HIS A 253 -0.03 10.51 13.07
C HIS A 253 -1.46 10.23 12.59
N THR A 254 -1.68 10.19 11.28
CA THR A 254 -3.01 9.93 10.72
C THR A 254 -3.24 8.45 10.42
N SER A 255 -2.16 7.69 10.15
CA SER A 255 -2.26 6.24 9.93
C SER A 255 -2.56 5.50 11.23
N THR A 256 -3.55 4.59 11.20
CA THR A 256 -3.88 3.75 12.35
C THR A 256 -2.83 2.67 12.58
N TYR A 257 -2.36 2.07 11.49
CA TYR A 257 -1.32 1.03 11.51
C TYR A 257 -0.18 1.41 10.61
N ARG A 258 1.06 1.22 11.07
CA ARG A 258 2.25 1.53 10.30
C ARG A 258 3.20 0.33 10.26
N ILE A 259 3.46 -0.14 9.05
CA ILE A 259 4.26 -1.35 8.82
C ILE A 259 5.47 -0.99 7.95
N TYR A 260 6.65 -1.27 8.46
CA TYR A 260 7.89 -1.12 7.72
C TYR A 260 8.25 -2.41 6.99
N PHE A 261 8.39 -2.32 5.67
CA PHE A 261 8.86 -3.41 4.83
C PHE A 261 10.33 -3.23 4.46
N LYS A 262 11.13 -4.26 4.75
CA LYS A 262 12.57 -4.30 4.42
C LYS A 262 12.89 -5.51 3.54
N LYS A 263 13.74 -5.28 2.52
CA LYS A 263 14.24 -6.35 1.67
C LYS A 263 15.51 -6.95 2.27
N SER A 264 15.58 -8.27 2.39
CA SER A 264 16.75 -9.01 2.86
C SER A 264 16.99 -10.23 1.94
N GLY A 265 17.71 -10.02 0.85
CA GLY A 265 17.89 -11.05 -0.19
C GLY A 265 16.57 -11.49 -0.81
N LYS A 266 16.24 -12.79 -0.69
CA LYS A 266 14.95 -13.35 -1.14
C LYS A 266 13.82 -13.12 -0.13
N LYS A 267 14.15 -12.86 1.12
CA LYS A 267 13.22 -12.60 2.22
C LYS A 267 12.74 -11.16 2.21
N ARG A 268 11.59 -10.96 2.84
CA ARG A 268 11.06 -9.64 3.22
C ARG A 268 10.78 -9.68 4.72
N ILE A 269 11.05 -8.58 5.37
CA ILE A 269 10.76 -8.38 6.80
C ILE A 269 9.64 -7.35 6.87
N ALA A 270 8.58 -7.67 7.59
CA ALA A 270 7.52 -6.73 7.96
C ALA A 270 7.62 -6.47 9.46
N ARG A 271 7.75 -5.20 9.85
CA ARG A 271 7.78 -4.77 11.26
C ARG A 271 6.59 -3.88 11.55
N MET A 272 5.81 -4.18 12.58
CA MET A 272 4.85 -3.26 13.15
C MET A 272 5.61 -2.13 13.85
N VAL A 273 5.45 -0.90 13.36
CA VAL A 273 6.17 0.28 13.85
C VAL A 273 5.29 1.13 14.74
N ASP A 274 4.00 1.18 14.41
CA ASP A 274 3.02 1.94 15.17
C ASP A 274 1.65 1.28 15.05
N SER A 275 0.97 1.16 16.17
CA SER A 275 -0.36 0.59 16.29
C SER A 275 -0.95 0.94 17.64
N PRO A 276 -2.28 1.20 17.73
CA PRO A 276 -2.92 1.49 19.00
C PRO A 276 -3.01 0.28 19.95
N HIS A 277 -2.84 -0.97 19.46
CA HIS A 277 -3.02 -2.17 20.30
C HIS A 277 -2.10 -3.35 19.98
N HIS A 278 -1.39 -3.34 18.83
CA HIS A 278 -0.43 -4.40 18.51
C HIS A 278 0.93 -4.10 19.17
N PRO A 279 1.63 -5.12 19.70
CA PRO A 279 3.00 -4.95 20.15
C PRO A 279 3.94 -4.71 18.97
N GLU A 280 5.08 -4.09 19.26
CA GLU A 280 6.19 -4.04 18.30
C GLU A 280 6.70 -5.46 18.05
N GLN A 281 6.56 -5.91 16.82
CA GLN A 281 7.05 -7.23 16.39
C GLN A 281 7.38 -7.21 14.91
N GLU A 282 8.14 -8.20 14.47
CA GLU A 282 8.47 -8.38 13.07
C GLU A 282 8.28 -9.83 12.64
N VAL A 283 7.92 -9.99 11.37
CA VAL A 283 7.72 -11.28 10.73
C VAL A 283 8.48 -11.32 9.40
N ILE A 284 8.76 -12.55 8.94
CA ILE A 284 9.46 -12.77 7.67
C ILE A 284 8.47 -13.37 6.68
N PHE A 285 8.39 -12.77 5.50
CA PHE A 285 7.56 -13.23 4.39
C PHE A 285 8.35 -13.28 3.08
N ALA A 286 7.76 -13.80 2.04
CA ALA A 286 8.31 -13.87 0.69
C ALA A 286 7.33 -13.33 -0.36
N LEU A 287 7.82 -13.14 -1.57
CA LEU A 287 7.01 -12.84 -2.75
C LEU A 287 7.08 -14.02 -3.71
N GLY A 288 5.93 -14.51 -4.14
CA GLY A 288 5.78 -15.64 -5.05
C GLY A 288 4.64 -15.43 -6.06
N GLU A 289 4.22 -16.49 -6.72
CA GLU A 289 3.10 -16.42 -7.67
C GLU A 289 1.78 -16.04 -6.98
N ILE A 290 1.56 -16.52 -5.76
CA ILE A 290 0.39 -16.24 -4.94
C ILE A 290 0.34 -14.78 -4.41
N GLY A 291 1.35 -13.97 -4.69
CA GLY A 291 1.49 -12.63 -4.12
C GLY A 291 2.48 -12.61 -2.97
N VAL A 292 2.07 -12.09 -1.80
CA VAL A 292 2.81 -12.30 -0.55
C VAL A 292 2.56 -13.73 -0.06
N MET A 293 3.56 -14.33 0.57
CA MET A 293 3.49 -15.72 1.05
C MET A 293 4.40 -15.89 2.27
N ASP A 294 4.12 -16.91 3.07
CA ASP A 294 5.00 -17.26 4.17
C ASP A 294 6.39 -17.66 3.66
N PHE A 295 7.41 -17.29 4.42
CA PHE A 295 8.78 -17.65 4.07
C PHE A 295 9.11 -19.02 4.66
N ASP A 296 9.17 -20.03 3.78
CA ASP A 296 9.57 -21.37 4.15
C ASP A 296 11.11 -21.49 4.13
N SER A 297 11.72 -21.65 5.31
CA SER A 297 13.18 -21.81 5.44
C SER A 297 13.67 -23.14 4.83
N ASP A 298 12.78 -24.10 4.61
CA ASP A 298 13.10 -25.47 4.20
C ASP A 298 13.04 -25.74 2.70
N THR A 299 12.69 -24.76 1.87
CA THR A 299 12.79 -24.96 0.42
C THR A 299 14.25 -24.91 -0.09
N LYS A 300 15.07 -25.85 0.33
CA LYS A 300 16.13 -26.40 -0.52
C LYS A 300 15.46 -27.19 -1.65
N LYS A 301 14.92 -26.51 -2.63
CA LYS A 301 14.42 -27.16 -3.85
C LYS A 301 15.57 -27.90 -4.51
N LYS A 302 15.43 -29.23 -4.57
CA LYS A 302 16.13 -30.08 -5.55
C LYS A 302 15.98 -29.45 -6.94
N PRO A 303 17.06 -29.30 -7.69
CA PRO A 303 16.94 -28.87 -9.09
C PRO A 303 16.13 -29.93 -9.83
N THR A 304 15.06 -29.50 -10.47
CA THR A 304 14.30 -30.34 -11.41
C THR A 304 15.27 -30.79 -12.50
N LYS A 305 15.60 -32.09 -12.51
CA LYS A 305 16.35 -32.71 -13.59
C LYS A 305 15.47 -32.66 -14.85
N THR A 306 15.78 -31.73 -15.73
CA THR A 306 15.35 -31.85 -17.13
C THR A 306 16.01 -33.05 -17.72
N THR A 307 15.24 -34.11 -17.98
CA THR A 307 15.61 -35.27 -18.74
C THR A 307 15.96 -34.83 -20.16
N LYS A 308 17.25 -34.68 -20.47
CA LYS A 308 17.73 -34.68 -21.84
C LYS A 308 17.92 -36.11 -22.26
N ALA A 309 17.13 -36.50 -23.24
CA ALA A 309 17.30 -37.76 -23.98
C ALA A 309 18.70 -37.82 -24.61
N SER A 310 19.34 -38.93 -24.36
CA SER A 310 20.62 -39.32 -24.95
C SER A 310 20.52 -39.49 -26.47
N LYS A 311 21.44 -38.90 -27.21
CA LYS A 311 21.97 -39.43 -28.45
C LYS A 311 23.48 -39.38 -28.35
N THR A 312 24.03 -40.59 -28.32
CA THR A 312 25.41 -40.97 -28.57
C THR A 312 25.76 -40.72 -30.01
N GLU A 313 26.90 -40.05 -30.26
CA GLU A 313 27.74 -40.27 -31.44
C GLU A 313 29.18 -39.87 -31.11
N ASP A 314 30.09 -40.62 -31.68
CA ASP A 314 31.47 -40.94 -31.39
C ASP A 314 32.51 -39.82 -31.47
N ILE A 315 33.63 -40.12 -30.80
CA ILE A 315 34.93 -39.43 -30.70
C ILE A 315 35.73 -39.62 -32.05
N PRO A 316 36.68 -38.67 -32.43
CA PRO A 316 38.05 -39.06 -32.21
C PRO A 316 38.97 -37.98 -31.59
N LYS A 317 40.01 -38.50 -30.92
CA LYS A 317 41.16 -37.87 -30.33
C LYS A 317 42.16 -37.36 -31.35
N THR A 318 43.02 -36.47 -30.86
CA THR A 318 44.45 -36.14 -31.16
C THR A 318 44.59 -34.63 -31.49
N GLU A 319 45.57 -33.90 -31.12
CA GLU A 319 46.88 -34.01 -30.50
C GLU A 319 47.41 -32.59 -30.19
N ASP A 320 48.20 -32.48 -29.14
CA ASP A 320 49.40 -31.65 -28.96
C ASP A 320 49.47 -30.12 -29.10
N ILE A 321 49.97 -29.59 -28.03
CA ILE A 321 50.66 -28.43 -27.51
C ILE A 321 51.70 -27.80 -28.54
N PRO A 322 52.02 -26.48 -28.52
CA PRO A 322 53.07 -26.05 -27.59
C PRO A 322 52.89 -24.65 -26.95
N LYS A 323 53.59 -24.52 -25.81
CA LYS A 323 53.94 -23.30 -25.08
C LYS A 323 54.98 -22.49 -25.84
N THR A 324 55.04 -21.19 -25.54
CA THR A 324 56.18 -20.24 -25.42
C THR A 324 55.64 -18.83 -25.66
N GLU A 325 56.06 -17.76 -25.13
CA GLU A 325 57.11 -17.26 -24.22
C GLU A 325 56.83 -15.73 -24.05
N ASP A 326 57.04 -15.24 -22.89
CA ASP A 326 57.72 -14.01 -22.43
C ASP A 326 57.59 -12.62 -23.14
N ILE A 327 57.02 -11.66 -22.36
CA ILE A 327 57.62 -10.38 -21.87
C ILE A 327 58.13 -9.36 -22.92
N PRO A 328 58.02 -8.00 -22.79
CA PRO A 328 58.43 -7.24 -21.62
C PRO A 328 57.60 -6.00 -21.23
N LYS A 329 57.88 -5.54 -19.99
CA LYS A 329 57.59 -4.23 -19.40
C LYS A 329 58.37 -3.10 -20.07
N THR A 330 57.81 -1.90 -20.13
CA THR A 330 58.44 -0.58 -20.03
C THR A 330 57.39 0.38 -19.47
N GLU A 331 57.53 0.92 -18.27
CA GLU A 331 58.14 2.18 -17.79
C GLU A 331 57.91 3.35 -18.76
N ASP A 332 57.20 4.39 -18.36
CA ASP A 332 57.66 5.62 -17.71
C ASP A 332 56.55 6.70 -17.75
N THR A 333 56.43 7.37 -16.64
CA THR A 333 55.77 8.67 -16.44
C THR A 333 56.49 9.81 -17.16
N PRO A 334 55.87 11.02 -17.38
CA PRO A 334 56.07 12.04 -16.37
C PRO A 334 54.86 12.99 -16.09
N LYS A 335 54.94 13.57 -14.91
CA LYS A 335 54.23 14.74 -14.40
C LYS A 335 54.48 15.99 -15.27
N THR A 336 53.47 16.84 -15.39
CA THR A 336 53.61 18.29 -15.40
C THR A 336 52.40 18.95 -14.78
N GLU A 337 52.65 19.72 -13.89
CA GLU A 337 52.17 20.86 -13.16
C GLU A 337 51.61 22.00 -14.05
N ASP A 338 50.78 22.77 -13.36
CA ASP A 338 50.47 24.21 -13.51
C ASP A 338 49.64 24.70 -14.71
N THR A 339 48.47 25.14 -14.44
CA THR A 339 47.98 26.52 -14.04
C THR A 339 46.56 26.52 -13.62
#